data_bd95cabb4e39b93a261a5c20171a1618
#
_entry.id   bd95cabb4e39b93a261a5c20171a1618
#
_cell.length_a   1.000
_cell.length_b   1.000
_cell.length_c   1.000
_cell.angle_alpha   90.00
_cell.angle_beta   90.00
_cell.angle_gamma   90.00
#
_symmetry.space_group_name_H-M   'P 1'
#
loop_
_entity.id
_entity.type
_entity.pdbx_description
1 polymer ?
#
loop_
_entity_poly.entity_id
_entity_poly.type
_entity_poly.pdbx_seq_one_letter_code
_entity_poly.pdbx_strand_id
1 'polypeptide(L)'
;MFRVCSHQLKISLCSPRIYIAVFAGIVIQIVSLISFLDFSKTIGKPLCVFESITYSNCDLYAPAALFLAVLVLVSDIPFTSQSETYTLLRISRKKWIAGKVLYLVSICAIYYLIVYAAGALFIAENAYGGNLWSEPLYIIANDTTSALSLSSNVYFPYAYIL
;
A
#
# COMPACT_ATOMS: atom_id res chain seq x y z
N MET A 1 -21.80 10.00 -13.27
CA MET A 1 -20.49 9.91 -12.61
C MET A 1 -20.02 8.44 -12.51
N PHE A 2 -20.76 7.57 -11.84
CA PHE A 2 -20.37 6.15 -11.67
C PHE A 2 -20.13 5.39 -12.98
N ARG A 3 -20.92 5.60 -14.02
CA ARG A 3 -20.70 4.95 -15.33
C ARG A 3 -19.37 5.32 -15.98
N VAL A 4 -18.92 6.58 -15.85
CA VAL A 4 -17.62 7.01 -16.38
C VAL A 4 -16.49 6.37 -15.59
N CYS A 5 -16.56 6.38 -14.27
CA CYS A 5 -15.59 5.73 -13.39
C CYS A 5 -15.49 4.21 -13.68
N SER A 6 -16.63 3.52 -13.72
CA SER A 6 -16.67 2.07 -14.00
C SER A 6 -16.11 1.70 -15.38
N HIS A 7 -16.40 2.50 -16.40
CA HIS A 7 -15.85 2.28 -17.75
C HIS A 7 -14.35 2.45 -17.78
N GLN A 8 -13.83 3.49 -17.11
CA GLN A 8 -12.38 3.74 -17.01
C GLN A 8 -11.66 2.65 -16.21
N LEU A 9 -12.24 2.20 -15.08
CA LEU A 9 -11.71 1.08 -14.32
C LEU A 9 -11.57 -0.19 -15.16
N LYS A 10 -12.58 -0.51 -15.97
CA LYS A 10 -12.52 -1.68 -16.87
C LYS A 10 -11.40 -1.57 -17.90
N ILE A 11 -11.24 -0.41 -18.52
CA ILE A 11 -10.17 -0.18 -19.52
C ILE A 11 -8.79 -0.27 -18.84
N SER A 12 -8.65 0.36 -17.68
CA SER A 12 -7.39 0.34 -16.94
C SER A 12 -7.00 -1.06 -16.46
N LEU A 13 -7.95 -1.86 -15.98
CA LEU A 13 -7.70 -3.25 -15.56
C LEU A 13 -7.18 -4.13 -16.71
N CYS A 14 -7.46 -3.77 -17.96
CA CYS A 14 -6.88 -4.44 -19.13
C CYS A 14 -5.49 -3.94 -19.49
N SER A 15 -4.98 -2.88 -18.85
CA SER A 15 -3.66 -2.32 -19.16
C SER A 15 -2.54 -3.14 -18.46
N PRO A 16 -1.49 -3.54 -19.20
CA PRO A 16 -0.37 -4.28 -18.62
C PRO A 16 0.40 -3.48 -17.55
N ARG A 17 0.32 -2.16 -17.56
CA ARG A 17 0.98 -1.27 -16.60
C ARG A 17 0.47 -1.45 -15.17
N ILE A 18 -0.83 -1.72 -15.00
CA ILE A 18 -1.40 -1.99 -13.68
C ILE A 18 -0.77 -3.24 -13.07
N TYR A 19 -0.64 -4.30 -13.86
CA TYR A 19 -0.03 -5.53 -13.38
C TYR A 19 1.43 -5.33 -12.99
N ILE A 20 2.19 -4.54 -13.77
CA ILE A 20 3.58 -4.20 -13.46
C ILE A 20 3.66 -3.38 -12.16
N ALA A 21 2.82 -2.35 -12.00
CA ALA A 21 2.80 -1.52 -10.81
C ALA A 21 2.39 -2.30 -9.55
N VAL A 22 1.37 -3.16 -9.65
CA VAL A 22 0.92 -4.02 -8.55
C VAL A 22 2.00 -5.04 -8.19
N PHE A 23 2.60 -5.69 -9.17
CA PHE A 23 3.68 -6.66 -8.93
C PHE A 23 4.89 -5.99 -8.28
N ALA A 24 5.32 -4.83 -8.78
CA ALA A 24 6.40 -4.05 -8.17
C ALA A 24 6.06 -3.66 -6.72
N GLY A 25 4.82 -3.20 -6.46
CA GLY A 25 4.38 -2.88 -5.11
C GLY A 25 4.42 -4.07 -4.15
N ILE A 26 3.97 -5.25 -4.61
CA ILE A 26 4.02 -6.49 -3.81
C ILE A 26 5.47 -6.87 -3.50
N VAL A 27 6.37 -6.81 -4.49
CA VAL A 27 7.80 -7.13 -4.29
C VAL A 27 8.43 -6.17 -3.28
N ILE A 28 8.20 -4.87 -3.41
CA ILE A 28 8.71 -3.86 -2.47
C ILE A 28 8.20 -4.16 -1.04
N GLN A 29 6.92 -4.45 -0.89
CA GLN A 29 6.31 -4.77 0.39
C GLN A 29 6.93 -6.02 1.02
N ILE A 30 7.10 -7.10 0.25
CA ILE A 30 7.71 -8.35 0.73
C ILE A 30 9.17 -8.11 1.14
N VAL A 31 9.96 -7.43 0.30
CA VAL A 31 11.38 -7.15 0.60
C VAL A 31 11.52 -6.37 1.91
N SER A 32 10.69 -5.36 2.13
CA SER A 32 10.70 -4.60 3.39
C SER A 32 10.35 -5.48 4.60
N LEU A 33 9.47 -6.46 4.45
CA LEU A 33 9.02 -7.34 5.55
C LEU A 33 9.96 -8.52 5.85
N ILE A 34 10.86 -8.90 4.94
CA ILE A 34 11.80 -10.02 5.16
C ILE A 34 12.64 -9.78 6.43
N SER A 35 13.25 -8.60 6.55
CA SER A 35 14.08 -8.27 7.70
C SER A 35 13.30 -8.30 9.01
N PHE A 36 12.04 -7.88 8.98
CA PHE A 36 11.15 -7.90 10.14
C PHE A 36 10.76 -9.33 10.55
N LEU A 37 10.48 -10.17 9.57
CA LEU A 37 10.17 -11.58 9.79
C LEU A 37 11.38 -12.35 10.38
N ASP A 38 12.58 -12.12 9.84
CA ASP A 38 13.80 -12.77 10.32
C ASP A 38 14.12 -12.36 11.76
N PHE A 39 13.92 -11.08 12.10
CA PHE A 39 14.06 -10.59 13.46
C PHE A 39 13.07 -11.26 14.42
N SER A 40 11.81 -11.39 14.04
CA SER A 40 10.77 -12.11 14.81
C SER A 40 11.16 -13.58 15.06
N LYS A 41 11.65 -14.27 14.04
CA LYS A 41 12.12 -15.67 14.15
C LYS A 41 13.30 -15.80 15.10
N THR A 42 14.21 -14.82 15.11
CA THR A 42 15.38 -14.82 16.01
C THR A 42 14.96 -14.67 17.47
N ILE A 43 13.95 -13.86 17.75
CA ILE A 43 13.40 -13.69 19.11
C ILE A 43 12.46 -14.84 19.49
N GLY A 44 11.88 -15.53 18.52
CA GLY A 44 10.94 -16.63 18.75
C GLY A 44 9.56 -16.17 19.20
N LYS A 45 9.18 -14.93 18.90
CA LYS A 45 7.88 -14.34 19.27
C LYS A 45 7.03 -14.08 18.02
N PRO A 46 5.70 -14.36 18.08
CA PRO A 46 4.82 -14.11 16.95
C PRO A 46 4.60 -12.61 16.70
N LEU A 47 4.32 -12.26 15.45
CA LEU A 47 3.99 -10.90 15.02
C LEU A 47 2.49 -10.66 15.02
N CYS A 48 2.06 -9.39 15.03
CA CYS A 48 0.67 -9.05 14.73
C CYS A 48 0.51 -8.75 13.23
N VAL A 49 -0.57 -9.25 12.60
CA VAL A 49 -0.84 -9.05 11.16
C VAL A 49 -0.84 -7.57 10.77
N PHE A 50 -1.40 -6.71 11.62
CA PHE A 50 -1.48 -5.26 11.34
C PHE A 50 -0.13 -4.54 11.41
N GLU A 51 0.87 -5.14 12.05
CA GLU A 51 2.21 -4.56 12.15
C GLU A 51 2.94 -4.52 10.82
N SER A 52 2.57 -5.39 9.86
CA SER A 52 3.12 -5.34 8.50
C SER A 52 2.90 -3.98 7.85
N ILE A 53 1.73 -3.39 8.05
CA ILE A 53 1.38 -2.09 7.50
C ILE A 53 2.17 -0.98 8.19
N THR A 54 2.24 -1.05 9.53
CA THR A 54 2.94 -0.05 10.34
C THR A 54 4.43 -0.06 10.06
N TYR A 55 5.07 -1.23 10.08
CA TYR A 55 6.49 -1.38 9.86
C TYR A 55 6.90 -0.87 8.48
N SER A 56 6.23 -1.29 7.40
CA SER A 56 6.58 -0.85 6.05
C SER A 56 6.32 0.65 5.80
N ASN A 57 5.42 1.29 6.55
CA ASN A 57 5.23 2.74 6.45
C ASN A 57 6.20 3.56 7.32
N CYS A 58 6.81 2.94 8.32
CA CYS A 58 7.83 3.60 9.15
C CYS A 58 9.24 3.56 8.52
N ASP A 59 9.49 2.65 7.58
CA ASP A 59 10.69 2.70 6.75
C ASP A 59 10.62 3.89 5.79
N LEU A 60 11.76 4.55 5.54
CA LEU A 60 11.80 5.70 4.63
C LEU A 60 11.69 5.29 3.15
N TYR A 61 12.27 4.15 2.81
CA TYR A 61 12.41 3.71 1.41
C TYR A 61 11.16 3.02 0.87
N ALA A 62 10.50 2.21 1.69
CA ALA A 62 9.34 1.45 1.26
C ALA A 62 8.15 2.34 0.83
N PRO A 63 7.69 3.34 1.62
CA PRO A 63 6.60 4.21 1.19
C PRO A 63 6.99 5.09 0.00
N ALA A 64 8.25 5.54 -0.11
CA ALA A 64 8.72 6.30 -1.26
C ALA A 64 8.66 5.45 -2.55
N ALA A 65 9.10 4.19 -2.50
CA ALA A 65 9.04 3.28 -3.63
C ALA A 65 7.60 2.90 -4.00
N LEU A 66 6.73 2.67 -3.01
CA LEU A 66 5.29 2.45 -3.24
C LEU A 66 4.62 3.67 -3.88
N PHE A 67 4.99 4.87 -3.46
CA PHE A 67 4.50 6.10 -4.07
C PHE A 67 4.93 6.23 -5.54
N LEU A 68 6.19 5.91 -5.88
CA LEU A 68 6.66 5.86 -7.26
C LEU A 68 5.86 4.85 -8.11
N ALA A 69 5.54 3.68 -7.58
CA ALA A 69 4.70 2.70 -8.27
C ALA A 69 3.28 3.24 -8.52
N VAL A 70 2.71 4.00 -7.57
CA VAL A 70 1.43 4.71 -7.76
C VAL A 70 1.55 5.77 -8.84
N LEU A 71 2.65 6.53 -8.91
CA LEU A 71 2.85 7.53 -9.98
C LEU A 71 2.86 6.88 -11.36
N VAL A 72 3.51 5.72 -11.51
CA VAL A 72 3.47 4.95 -12.76
C VAL A 72 2.04 4.52 -13.10
N LEU A 73 1.29 4.07 -12.12
CA LEU A 73 -0.11 3.65 -12.28
C LEU A 73 -1.01 4.82 -12.71
N VAL A 74 -0.76 6.02 -12.17
CA VAL A 74 -1.55 7.24 -12.41
C VAL A 74 -1.12 7.97 -13.68
N SER A 75 0.05 7.68 -14.23
CA SER A 75 0.64 8.42 -15.35
C SER A 75 -0.23 8.50 -16.61
N ASP A 76 -1.14 7.56 -16.81
CA ASP A 76 -2.05 7.54 -17.97
C ASP A 76 -3.33 8.38 -17.79
N ILE A 77 -3.60 8.90 -16.61
CA ILE A 77 -4.86 9.61 -16.31
C ILE A 77 -5.08 10.90 -17.12
N PRO A 78 -4.04 11.71 -17.42
CA PRO A 78 -4.24 12.95 -18.19
C PRO A 78 -4.51 12.70 -19.68
N PHE A 79 -4.21 11.52 -20.21
CA PHE A 79 -4.39 11.26 -21.63
C PHE A 79 -5.86 10.97 -21.97
N THR A 80 -6.46 11.86 -22.75
CA THR A 80 -7.79 11.67 -23.33
C THR A 80 -7.67 10.80 -24.57
N SER A 81 -8.25 9.60 -24.53
CA SER A 81 -8.42 8.80 -25.75
C SER A 81 -9.42 9.48 -26.69
N GLN A 82 -9.34 9.19 -28.00
CA GLN A 82 -10.30 9.74 -28.96
C GLN A 82 -11.76 9.47 -28.58
N SER A 83 -12.04 8.34 -27.93
CA SER A 83 -13.37 7.99 -27.43
C SER A 83 -13.85 8.89 -26.27
N GLU A 84 -12.96 9.46 -25.49
CA GLU A 84 -13.31 10.38 -24.40
C GLU A 84 -13.71 11.77 -24.90
N THR A 85 -13.20 12.19 -26.05
CA THR A 85 -13.57 13.46 -26.67
C THR A 85 -15.08 13.50 -26.99
N TYR A 86 -15.65 12.38 -27.42
CA TYR A 86 -17.11 12.28 -27.66
C TYR A 86 -17.93 12.29 -26.35
N THR A 87 -17.37 11.78 -25.26
CA THR A 87 -18.05 11.83 -23.96
C THR A 87 -18.03 13.24 -23.35
N LEU A 88 -16.98 14.02 -23.60
CA LEU A 88 -16.88 15.42 -23.19
C LEU A 88 -17.95 16.32 -23.81
N LEU A 89 -18.37 16.01 -25.05
CA LEU A 89 -19.44 16.76 -25.73
C LEU A 89 -20.82 16.49 -25.14
N ARG A 90 -21.01 15.34 -24.45
CA ARG A 90 -22.30 14.91 -23.89
C ARG A 90 -22.46 15.19 -22.40
N ILE A 91 -21.37 15.35 -21.65
CA ILE A 91 -21.36 15.45 -20.19
C ILE A 91 -20.78 16.80 -19.76
N SER A 92 -21.37 17.44 -18.74
CA SER A 92 -20.84 18.69 -18.21
C SER A 92 -19.41 18.49 -17.67
N ARG A 93 -18.52 19.46 -17.91
CA ARG A 93 -17.09 19.41 -17.51
C ARG A 93 -16.91 19.05 -16.02
N LYS A 94 -17.76 19.60 -15.14
CA LYS A 94 -17.72 19.32 -13.68
C LYS A 94 -17.97 17.85 -13.38
N LYS A 95 -18.94 17.21 -14.03
CA LYS A 95 -19.26 15.78 -13.83
C LYS A 95 -18.18 14.87 -14.38
N TRP A 96 -17.50 15.27 -15.46
CA TRP A 96 -16.39 14.53 -16.04
C TRP A 96 -15.16 14.57 -15.13
N ILE A 97 -14.74 15.76 -14.64
CA ILE A 97 -13.62 15.92 -13.71
C ILE A 97 -13.86 15.12 -12.44
N ALA A 98 -15.05 15.23 -11.85
CA ALA A 98 -15.40 14.49 -10.66
C ALA A 98 -15.39 12.95 -10.88
N GLY A 99 -15.73 12.49 -12.09
CA GLY A 99 -15.60 11.08 -12.48
C GLY A 99 -14.13 10.61 -12.56
N LYS A 100 -13.22 11.48 -13.05
CA LYS A 100 -11.78 11.22 -13.11
C LYS A 100 -11.15 11.17 -11.72
N VAL A 101 -11.51 12.11 -10.85
CA VAL A 101 -11.04 12.12 -9.44
C VAL A 101 -11.52 10.86 -8.71
N LEU A 102 -12.78 10.49 -8.86
CA LEU A 102 -13.32 9.27 -8.24
C LEU A 102 -12.59 8.02 -8.76
N TYR A 103 -12.31 7.94 -10.05
CA TYR A 103 -11.52 6.86 -10.63
C TYR A 103 -10.11 6.81 -10.02
N LEU A 104 -9.41 7.96 -9.93
CA LEU A 104 -8.07 8.04 -9.35
C LEU A 104 -8.04 7.55 -7.90
N VAL A 105 -8.96 8.04 -7.08
CA VAL A 105 -9.07 7.59 -5.67
C VAL A 105 -9.35 6.09 -5.58
N SER A 106 -10.26 5.58 -6.43
CA SER A 106 -10.60 4.16 -6.41
C SER A 106 -9.44 3.26 -6.81
N ILE A 107 -8.67 3.63 -7.84
CA ILE A 107 -7.54 2.80 -8.29
C ILE A 107 -6.38 2.81 -7.28
N CYS A 108 -6.11 3.96 -6.65
CA CYS A 108 -5.13 4.04 -5.57
C CYS A 108 -5.56 3.20 -4.35
N ALA A 109 -6.83 3.28 -3.96
CA ALA A 109 -7.36 2.49 -2.85
C ALA A 109 -7.24 0.98 -3.13
N ILE A 110 -7.60 0.52 -4.32
CA ILE A 110 -7.47 -0.89 -4.73
C ILE A 110 -5.99 -1.32 -4.73
N TYR A 111 -5.10 -0.49 -5.24
CA TYR A 111 -3.67 -0.75 -5.25
C TYR A 111 -3.11 -0.98 -3.85
N TYR A 112 -3.32 -0.03 -2.93
CA TYR A 112 -2.84 -0.16 -1.55
C TYR A 112 -3.48 -1.34 -0.82
N LEU A 113 -4.75 -1.59 -1.05
CA LEU A 113 -5.44 -2.74 -0.46
C LEU A 113 -4.77 -4.07 -0.89
N ILE A 114 -4.47 -4.23 -2.18
CA ILE A 114 -3.81 -5.44 -2.70
C ILE A 114 -2.39 -5.58 -2.12
N VAL A 115 -1.61 -4.49 -2.13
CA VAL A 115 -0.22 -4.51 -1.64
C VAL A 115 -0.15 -4.83 -0.16
N TYR A 116 -0.98 -4.18 0.68
CA TYR A 116 -0.99 -4.46 2.11
C TYR A 116 -1.60 -5.83 2.46
N ALA A 117 -2.60 -6.30 1.71
CA ALA A 117 -3.11 -7.64 1.87
C ALA A 117 -2.04 -8.70 1.54
N ALA A 118 -1.23 -8.48 0.50
CA ALA A 118 -0.10 -9.37 0.19
C ALA A 118 0.95 -9.39 1.30
N GLY A 119 1.28 -8.23 1.88
CA GLY A 119 2.18 -8.14 3.04
C GLY A 119 1.63 -8.85 4.27
N ALA A 120 0.35 -8.69 4.57
CA ALA A 120 -0.31 -9.37 5.68
C ALA A 120 -0.32 -10.90 5.49
N LEU A 121 -0.59 -11.37 4.28
CA LEU A 121 -0.53 -12.80 3.93
C LEU A 121 0.89 -13.37 4.06
N PHE A 122 1.91 -12.58 3.70
CA PHE A 122 3.30 -13.01 3.78
C PHE A 122 3.75 -13.30 5.22
N ILE A 123 3.30 -12.52 6.20
CA ILE A 123 3.61 -12.77 7.61
C ILE A 123 2.61 -13.70 8.33
N ALA A 124 1.51 -14.08 7.69
CA ALA A 124 0.42 -14.81 8.32
C ALA A 124 0.84 -16.15 8.97
N GLU A 125 1.89 -16.81 8.47
CA GLU A 125 2.41 -18.06 9.03
C GLU A 125 2.97 -17.92 10.46
N ASN A 126 3.53 -16.73 10.79
CA ASN A 126 4.14 -16.43 12.08
C ASN A 126 3.41 -15.31 12.82
N ALA A 127 2.19 -15.00 12.42
CA ALA A 127 1.44 -13.87 12.96
C ALA A 127 0.16 -14.32 13.67
N TYR A 128 -0.21 -13.57 14.68
CA TYR A 128 -1.51 -13.70 15.35
C TYR A 128 -2.42 -12.54 14.99
N GLY A 129 -3.73 -12.81 14.98
CA GLY A 129 -4.76 -11.77 14.80
C GLY A 129 -5.15 -11.21 16.17
N GLY A 130 -4.53 -10.13 16.59
CA GLY A 130 -4.83 -9.48 17.87
C GLY A 130 -4.81 -7.97 17.74
N ASN A 131 -5.29 -7.30 18.79
CA ASN A 131 -5.34 -5.84 18.87
C ASN A 131 -4.17 -5.25 19.68
N LEU A 132 -3.16 -6.07 19.96
CA LEU A 132 -2.00 -5.73 20.78
C LEU A 132 -0.74 -5.73 19.92
N TRP A 133 0.18 -4.82 20.23
CA TRP A 133 1.49 -4.75 19.59
C TRP A 133 2.35 -5.92 20.03
N SER A 134 3.15 -6.45 19.10
CA SER A 134 4.07 -7.54 19.40
C SER A 134 5.35 -7.01 20.09
N GLU A 135 5.98 -7.89 20.89
CA GLU A 135 7.25 -7.59 21.54
C GLU A 135 8.38 -7.25 20.53
N PRO A 136 8.52 -7.95 19.37
CA PRO A 136 9.50 -7.58 18.36
C PRO A 136 9.37 -6.15 17.84
N LEU A 137 8.16 -5.67 17.58
CA LEU A 137 7.94 -4.30 17.13
C LEU A 137 8.33 -3.29 18.20
N TYR A 138 8.02 -3.58 19.47
CA TYR A 138 8.39 -2.73 20.60
C TYR A 138 9.91 -2.62 20.74
N ILE A 139 10.64 -3.72 20.64
CA ILE A 139 12.10 -3.74 20.73
C ILE A 139 12.70 -2.89 19.60
N ILE A 140 12.24 -3.06 18.35
CA ILE A 140 12.71 -2.27 17.20
C ILE A 140 12.42 -0.77 17.39
N ALA A 141 11.26 -0.42 17.96
CA ALA A 141 10.89 0.97 18.17
C ALA A 141 11.72 1.67 19.25
N ASN A 142 12.16 0.93 20.28
CA ASN A 142 12.91 1.49 21.39
C ASN A 142 14.43 1.31 21.30
N ASP A 143 14.89 0.38 20.48
CA ASP A 143 16.32 0.13 20.29
C ASP A 143 16.88 0.95 19.12
N THR A 144 17.45 2.11 19.44
CA THR A 144 18.08 3.00 18.46
C THR A 144 19.39 2.45 17.88
N THR A 145 19.91 1.37 18.43
CA THR A 145 21.17 0.73 18.00
C THR A 145 20.94 -0.44 17.05
N SER A 146 19.71 -0.93 16.91
CA SER A 146 19.39 -2.03 16.02
C SER A 146 19.46 -1.59 14.54
N ALA A 147 19.91 -2.51 13.68
CA ALA A 147 19.94 -2.28 12.22
C ALA A 147 18.54 -2.06 11.62
N LEU A 148 17.50 -2.36 12.38
CA LEU A 148 16.09 -2.22 12.01
C LEU A 148 15.41 -1.05 12.73
N SER A 149 16.19 -0.09 13.29
CA SER A 149 15.63 1.05 14.01
C SER A 149 14.61 1.79 13.16
N LEU A 150 13.41 1.95 13.70
CA LEU A 150 12.38 2.81 13.10
C LEU A 150 12.75 4.28 13.29
N SER A 151 12.26 5.14 12.42
CA SER A 151 12.43 6.59 12.58
C SER A 151 12.02 7.02 13.98
N SER A 152 12.84 7.86 14.62
CA SER A 152 12.71 8.33 16.01
C SER A 152 11.35 8.99 16.36
N ASN A 153 10.48 9.16 15.38
CA ASN A 153 9.17 9.80 15.55
C ASN A 153 8.02 8.81 15.80
N VAL A 154 8.29 7.50 15.84
CA VAL A 154 7.26 6.50 16.08
C VAL A 154 7.18 6.20 17.57
N TYR A 155 6.09 6.61 18.20
CA TYR A 155 5.81 6.35 19.61
C TYR A 155 4.79 5.23 19.76
N PHE A 156 5.18 4.14 20.42
CA PHE A 156 4.30 3.03 20.76
C PHE A 156 3.96 3.08 22.27
N PRO A 157 2.68 3.31 22.65
CA PRO A 157 2.30 3.35 24.05
C PRO A 157 2.41 1.97 24.69
N TYR A 158 3.03 1.90 25.86
CA TYR A 158 3.26 0.68 26.65
C TYR A 158 1.98 -0.13 26.96
N ALA A 159 0.82 0.52 26.97
CA ALA A 159 -0.45 -0.11 27.32
C ALA A 159 -0.94 -1.20 26.33
N TYR A 160 -0.25 -1.37 25.21
CA TYR A 160 -0.64 -2.27 24.11
C TYR A 160 0.37 -3.38 23.84
N ILE A 161 1.26 -3.67 24.79
CA ILE A 161 2.28 -4.72 24.66
C ILE A 161 1.83 -5.93 25.48
N LEU A 162 1.80 -7.06 24.85
CA LEU A 162 1.65 -8.39 25.47
C LEU A 162 3.01 -8.97 25.79
#